data_a8ec0bd73a67c0da1c35d0e2b2f3e495
#
_entry.id   a8ec0bd73a67c0da1c35d0e2b2f3e495
#
_cell.length_a   1.000
_cell.length_b   1.000
_cell.length_c   1.000
_cell.angle_alpha   90.00
_cell.angle_beta   90.00
_cell.angle_gamma   90.00
#
_symmetry.space_group_name_H-M   'P 1'
#
loop_
_entity.id
_entity.type
_entity.pdbx_description
1 polymer ?
#
loop_
_entity_poly.entity_id
_entity_poly.type
_entity_poly.pdbx_seq_one_letter_code
_entity_poly.pdbx_strand_id
1 'polypeptide(L)'
;MDTTTQNETAADPALLRGWLAARADALGVEVDDGDDWIDAVLAREITVPSPDETACRRYYDSHPVEFSSGDLVEAAHILFAVTPGVDVRALVQQAESTLHRVREAPDTFETVAGEFSNCPSGKQGGRLGQLRRGEVVPEFESALFDGTDLGVLPRLVRSRYGLHVVRVDHRVAGKVLPFEQVRADIEARITGLAWEAAARQYVEILARGQNADGAMSPLVQ
;
A
#
# COMPACT_ATOMS: atom_id res chain seq x y z
N MET A 1 0.05 -10.35 -36.49
CA MET A 1 -0.72 -10.97 -35.38
C MET A 1 -0.81 -9.93 -34.28
N ASP A 2 -1.95 -9.26 -34.25
CA ASP A 2 -2.22 -8.10 -33.40
C ASP A 2 -2.38 -8.51 -31.96
N THR A 3 -1.49 -8.03 -31.10
CA THR A 3 -1.67 -8.06 -29.65
C THR A 3 -2.49 -6.82 -29.28
N THR A 4 -3.79 -6.98 -29.26
CA THR A 4 -4.74 -5.97 -28.76
C THR A 4 -4.48 -5.79 -27.28
N THR A 5 -3.79 -4.72 -26.93
CA THR A 5 -3.68 -4.16 -25.59
C THR A 5 -5.10 -3.81 -25.14
N GLN A 6 -5.65 -4.56 -24.19
CA GLN A 6 -6.85 -4.17 -23.47
C GLN A 6 -6.49 -2.95 -22.62
N ASN A 7 -6.77 -1.78 -23.20
CA ASN A 7 -6.73 -0.51 -22.50
C ASN A 7 -7.99 -0.51 -21.59
N GLU A 8 -7.82 -0.72 -20.29
CA GLU A 8 -8.86 -0.44 -19.32
C GLU A 8 -9.22 1.03 -19.47
N THR A 9 -10.39 1.28 -20.03
CA THR A 9 -10.91 2.62 -20.29
C THR A 9 -11.34 3.20 -18.94
N ALA A 10 -10.41 3.81 -18.22
CA ALA A 10 -10.75 4.70 -17.13
C ALA A 10 -11.63 5.81 -17.74
N ALA A 11 -12.84 5.98 -17.22
CA ALA A 11 -13.72 7.03 -17.69
C ALA A 11 -13.02 8.39 -17.55
N ASP A 12 -13.15 9.24 -18.57
CA ASP A 12 -12.61 10.60 -18.52
C ASP A 12 -13.11 11.29 -17.23
N PRO A 13 -12.25 11.82 -16.38
CA PRO A 13 -12.63 12.47 -15.12
C PRO A 13 -13.67 13.58 -15.31
N ALA A 14 -13.62 14.32 -16.43
CA ALA A 14 -14.59 15.39 -16.72
C ALA A 14 -15.98 14.82 -17.03
N LEU A 15 -16.05 13.71 -17.77
CA LEU A 15 -17.31 13.01 -18.04
C LEU A 15 -17.90 12.44 -16.75
N LEU A 16 -17.08 11.82 -15.92
CA LEU A 16 -17.49 11.28 -14.63
C LEU A 16 -18.07 12.36 -13.73
N ARG A 17 -17.39 13.51 -13.63
CA ARG A 17 -17.89 14.66 -12.86
C ARG A 17 -19.24 15.16 -13.40
N GLY A 18 -19.42 15.21 -14.72
CA GLY A 18 -20.69 15.58 -15.35
C GLY A 18 -21.83 14.62 -15.01
N TRP A 19 -21.59 13.31 -15.01
CA TRP A 19 -22.60 12.31 -14.63
C TRP A 19 -22.98 12.39 -13.16
N LEU A 20 -21.99 12.58 -12.28
CA LEU A 20 -22.24 12.77 -10.85
C LEU A 20 -23.01 14.08 -10.58
N ALA A 21 -22.74 15.16 -11.33
CA ALA A 21 -23.46 16.43 -11.20
C ALA A 21 -24.94 16.27 -11.61
N ALA A 22 -25.22 15.55 -12.70
CA ALA A 22 -26.61 15.23 -13.08
C ALA A 22 -27.34 14.40 -11.99
N ARG A 23 -26.59 13.52 -11.30
CA ARG A 23 -27.14 12.74 -10.20
C ARG A 23 -27.37 13.59 -8.95
N ALA A 24 -26.44 14.53 -8.67
CA ALA A 24 -26.55 15.50 -7.58
C ALA A 24 -27.84 16.31 -7.69
N ASP A 25 -28.16 16.81 -8.88
CA ASP A 25 -29.40 17.55 -9.16
C ASP A 25 -30.63 16.70 -8.82
N ALA A 26 -30.66 15.44 -9.28
CA ALA A 26 -31.77 14.52 -8.99
C ALA A 26 -31.92 14.21 -7.48
N LEU A 27 -30.86 14.30 -6.71
CA LEU A 27 -30.81 14.05 -5.26
C LEU A 27 -30.97 15.34 -4.43
N GLY A 28 -31.05 16.51 -5.06
CA GLY A 28 -31.09 17.80 -4.38
C GLY A 28 -29.80 18.11 -3.62
N VAL A 29 -28.64 17.72 -4.19
CA VAL A 29 -27.30 18.07 -3.69
C VAL A 29 -26.80 19.26 -4.50
N GLU A 30 -26.43 20.35 -3.81
CA GLU A 30 -25.83 21.51 -4.47
C GLU A 30 -24.43 21.17 -4.97
N VAL A 31 -24.17 21.51 -6.24
CA VAL A 31 -22.86 21.30 -6.89
C VAL A 31 -22.11 22.63 -6.82
N ASP A 32 -20.93 22.60 -6.23
CA ASP A 32 -20.00 23.71 -6.14
C ASP A 32 -18.68 23.42 -6.88
N ASP A 33 -17.71 24.33 -6.78
CA ASP A 33 -16.40 24.18 -7.40
C ASP A 33 -15.49 23.18 -6.64
N GLY A 34 -15.87 22.78 -5.44
CA GLY A 34 -15.18 21.76 -4.62
C GLY A 34 -15.52 20.33 -5.03
N ASP A 35 -15.16 19.37 -4.20
CA ASP A 35 -15.44 17.94 -4.39
C ASP A 35 -16.37 17.36 -3.32
N ASP A 36 -16.71 18.13 -2.27
CA ASP A 36 -17.51 17.65 -1.12
C ASP A 36 -18.92 17.17 -1.53
N TRP A 37 -19.49 17.76 -2.60
CA TRP A 37 -20.77 17.32 -3.14
C TRP A 37 -20.72 15.93 -3.76
N ILE A 38 -19.54 15.49 -4.27
CA ILE A 38 -19.36 14.13 -4.79
C ILE A 38 -19.52 13.12 -3.65
N ASP A 39 -18.88 13.38 -2.51
CA ASP A 39 -19.03 12.53 -1.33
C ASP A 39 -20.45 12.50 -0.83
N ALA A 40 -21.16 13.64 -0.87
CA ALA A 40 -22.57 13.71 -0.50
C ALA A 40 -23.49 12.89 -1.44
N VAL A 41 -23.21 12.87 -2.75
CA VAL A 41 -23.90 12.01 -3.72
C VAL A 41 -23.63 10.54 -3.43
N LEU A 42 -22.36 10.17 -3.30
CA LEU A 42 -21.96 8.79 -3.06
C LEU A 42 -22.54 8.27 -1.73
N ALA A 43 -22.54 9.08 -0.68
CA ALA A 43 -23.12 8.71 0.62
C ALA A 43 -24.64 8.48 0.56
N ARG A 44 -25.36 9.10 -0.37
CA ARG A 44 -26.82 8.89 -0.57
C ARG A 44 -27.14 7.68 -1.43
N GLU A 45 -26.27 7.37 -2.38
CA GLU A 45 -26.47 6.29 -3.36
C GLU A 45 -25.88 4.95 -2.91
N ILE A 46 -24.85 5.00 -2.07
CA ILE A 46 -24.12 3.82 -1.63
C ILE A 46 -24.46 3.50 -0.18
N THR A 47 -25.01 2.33 0.01
CA THR A 47 -25.24 1.77 1.34
C THR A 47 -24.49 0.44 1.43
N VAL A 48 -23.60 0.32 2.40
CA VAL A 48 -22.89 -0.93 2.70
C VAL A 48 -23.38 -1.46 4.05
N PRO A 49 -23.65 -2.76 4.16
CA PRO A 49 -24.02 -3.34 5.43
C PRO A 49 -22.82 -3.33 6.40
N SER A 50 -23.10 -3.09 7.68
CA SER A 50 -22.08 -3.27 8.71
C SER A 50 -21.68 -4.75 8.79
N PRO A 51 -20.39 -5.05 8.93
CA PRO A 51 -19.94 -6.44 9.08
C PRO A 51 -20.44 -7.02 10.39
N ASP A 52 -20.83 -8.28 10.37
CA ASP A 52 -21.14 -9.02 11.58
C ASP A 52 -19.87 -9.46 12.33
N GLU A 53 -20.04 -9.93 13.57
CA GLU A 53 -18.91 -10.37 14.39
C GLU A 53 -18.12 -11.52 13.71
N THR A 54 -18.80 -12.39 12.95
CA THR A 54 -18.16 -13.50 12.25
C THR A 54 -17.22 -12.98 11.15
N ALA A 55 -17.64 -11.97 10.40
CA ALA A 55 -16.81 -11.33 9.40
C ALA A 55 -15.60 -10.63 10.04
N CYS A 56 -15.81 -9.93 11.16
CA CYS A 56 -14.74 -9.28 11.90
C CYS A 56 -13.72 -10.28 12.46
N ARG A 57 -14.16 -11.38 13.06
CA ARG A 57 -13.25 -12.43 13.54
C ARG A 57 -12.47 -13.09 12.42
N ARG A 58 -13.10 -13.36 11.28
CA ARG A 58 -12.41 -13.91 10.10
C ARG A 58 -11.32 -12.95 9.60
N TYR A 59 -11.61 -11.65 9.56
CA TYR A 59 -10.62 -10.64 9.19
C TYR A 59 -9.46 -10.62 10.19
N TYR A 60 -9.75 -10.58 11.48
CA TYR A 60 -8.76 -10.63 12.55
C TYR A 60 -7.85 -11.86 12.46
N ASP A 61 -8.42 -13.04 12.29
CA ASP A 61 -7.68 -14.30 12.21
C ASP A 61 -6.79 -14.40 10.96
N SER A 62 -7.22 -13.77 9.87
CA SER A 62 -6.46 -13.77 8.60
C SER A 62 -5.41 -12.65 8.52
N HIS A 63 -5.44 -11.66 9.41
CA HIS A 63 -4.53 -10.51 9.40
C HIS A 63 -3.84 -10.27 10.76
N PRO A 64 -3.26 -11.29 11.43
CA PRO A 64 -2.72 -11.14 12.78
C PRO A 64 -1.61 -10.09 12.88
N VAL A 65 -0.89 -9.86 11.78
CA VAL A 65 0.19 -8.88 11.70
C VAL A 65 -0.33 -7.44 11.83
N GLU A 66 -1.52 -7.14 11.26
CA GLU A 66 -2.12 -5.81 11.36
C GLU A 66 -2.51 -5.45 12.80
N PHE A 67 -2.78 -6.45 13.63
CA PHE A 67 -3.20 -6.28 15.02
C PHE A 67 -2.09 -6.55 16.02
N SER A 68 -0.84 -6.63 15.55
CA SER A 68 0.34 -6.79 16.41
C SER A 68 0.82 -5.42 16.89
N SER A 69 1.12 -5.32 18.17
CA SER A 69 1.61 -4.10 18.80
C SER A 69 2.93 -4.37 19.50
N GLY A 70 3.85 -3.41 19.39
CA GLY A 70 5.15 -3.47 20.05
C GLY A 70 6.22 -4.23 19.28
N ASP A 71 5.99 -4.52 18.00
CA ASP A 71 7.04 -5.02 17.11
C ASP A 71 8.19 -4.02 17.03
N LEU A 72 9.39 -4.49 17.28
CA LEU A 72 10.61 -3.71 17.11
C LEU A 72 11.61 -4.52 16.28
N VAL A 73 12.24 -3.85 15.33
CA VAL A 73 13.32 -4.43 14.52
C VAL A 73 14.51 -3.49 14.55
N GLU A 74 15.66 -3.99 14.92
CA GLU A 74 16.94 -3.29 14.75
C GLU A 74 17.54 -3.74 13.42
N ALA A 75 17.81 -2.76 12.54
CA ALA A 75 18.23 -3.06 11.19
C ALA A 75 19.30 -2.09 10.67
N ALA A 76 20.00 -2.54 9.65
CA ALA A 76 20.92 -1.76 8.84
C ALA A 76 20.62 -1.98 7.36
N HIS A 77 20.95 -1.00 6.50
CA HIS A 77 20.80 -1.14 5.07
C HIS A 77 21.92 -0.51 4.25
N ILE A 78 22.07 -0.99 3.02
CA ILE A 78 22.88 -0.37 1.97
C ILE A 78 21.92 0.03 0.87
N LEU A 79 21.81 1.33 0.59
CA LEU A 79 20.92 1.85 -0.44
C LEU A 79 21.66 2.07 -1.74
N PHE A 80 21.15 1.50 -2.81
CA PHE A 80 21.50 1.80 -4.20
C PHE A 80 20.37 2.65 -4.79
N ALA A 81 20.54 3.98 -4.79
CA ALA A 81 19.50 4.91 -5.17
C ALA A 81 19.25 4.89 -6.69
N VAL A 82 17.99 4.83 -7.09
CA VAL A 82 17.58 5.02 -8.49
C VAL A 82 17.36 6.51 -8.72
N THR A 83 18.24 7.14 -9.50
CA THR A 83 18.17 8.54 -9.88
C THR A 83 17.99 8.68 -11.40
N PRO A 84 17.46 9.81 -11.89
CA PRO A 84 17.34 10.05 -13.34
C PRO A 84 18.68 9.85 -14.06
N GLY A 85 18.69 9.06 -15.13
CA GLY A 85 19.88 8.78 -15.94
C GLY A 85 20.79 7.66 -15.45
N VAL A 86 20.46 6.98 -14.34
CA VAL A 86 21.24 5.82 -13.88
C VAL A 86 21.00 4.61 -14.79
N ASP A 87 22.05 3.86 -15.09
CA ASP A 87 21.92 2.55 -15.73
C ASP A 87 21.36 1.55 -14.70
N VAL A 88 20.07 1.27 -14.80
CA VAL A 88 19.37 0.37 -13.88
C VAL A 88 19.95 -1.05 -13.90
N ARG A 89 20.42 -1.54 -15.04
CA ARG A 89 21.03 -2.88 -15.12
C ARG A 89 22.33 -2.95 -14.35
N ALA A 90 23.19 -1.98 -14.55
CA ALA A 90 24.46 -1.89 -13.81
C ALA A 90 24.21 -1.75 -12.31
N LEU A 91 23.21 -0.93 -11.92
CA LEU A 91 22.82 -0.74 -10.53
C LEU A 91 22.32 -2.05 -9.87
N VAL A 92 21.46 -2.80 -10.57
CA VAL A 92 20.97 -4.11 -10.10
C VAL A 92 22.14 -5.07 -9.92
N GLN A 93 23.04 -5.20 -10.90
CA GLN A 93 24.22 -6.07 -10.81
C GLN A 93 25.11 -5.70 -9.65
N GLN A 94 25.33 -4.40 -9.40
CA GLN A 94 26.12 -3.93 -8.26
C GLN A 94 25.45 -4.27 -6.94
N ALA A 95 24.13 -4.07 -6.82
CA ALA A 95 23.37 -4.40 -5.62
C ALA A 95 23.38 -5.91 -5.33
N GLU A 96 23.21 -6.75 -6.37
CA GLU A 96 23.26 -8.22 -6.25
C GLU A 96 24.66 -8.70 -5.84
N SER A 97 25.70 -8.18 -6.47
CA SER A 97 27.09 -8.50 -6.10
C SER A 97 27.40 -8.11 -4.66
N THR A 98 26.88 -6.94 -4.24
CA THR A 98 27.03 -6.47 -2.87
C THR A 98 26.27 -7.37 -1.90
N LEU A 99 25.05 -7.76 -2.23
CA LEU A 99 24.26 -8.70 -1.43
C LEU A 99 25.01 -10.03 -1.25
N HIS A 100 25.55 -10.59 -2.34
CA HIS A 100 26.31 -11.82 -2.30
C HIS A 100 27.53 -11.68 -1.38
N ARG A 101 28.33 -10.61 -1.57
CA ARG A 101 29.53 -10.31 -0.76
C ARG A 101 29.23 -10.27 0.74
N VAL A 102 28.19 -9.51 1.15
CA VAL A 102 27.87 -9.36 2.58
C VAL A 102 27.14 -10.58 3.16
N ARG A 103 26.56 -11.44 2.34
CA ARG A 103 26.01 -12.72 2.80
C ARG A 103 27.11 -13.76 3.05
N GLU A 104 28.18 -13.76 2.23
CA GLU A 104 29.33 -14.62 2.43
C GLU A 104 30.21 -14.16 3.60
N ALA A 105 30.30 -12.84 3.81
CA ALA A 105 31.12 -12.26 4.88
C ALA A 105 30.28 -11.17 5.63
N PRO A 106 29.35 -11.55 6.52
CA PRO A 106 28.45 -10.61 7.20
C PRO A 106 29.16 -9.53 8.01
N ASP A 107 30.29 -9.81 8.56
CA ASP A 107 31.13 -8.87 9.34
C ASP A 107 31.62 -7.68 8.50
N THR A 108 31.62 -7.80 7.18
CA THR A 108 31.99 -6.71 6.27
C THR A 108 30.88 -5.72 5.99
N PHE A 109 29.66 -5.98 6.45
CA PHE A 109 28.46 -5.19 6.10
C PHE A 109 28.64 -3.70 6.35
N GLU A 110 29.14 -3.32 7.52
CA GLU A 110 29.31 -1.91 7.90
C GLU A 110 30.35 -1.19 7.02
N THR A 111 31.44 -1.86 6.69
CA THR A 111 32.46 -1.34 5.78
C THR A 111 31.90 -1.16 4.38
N VAL A 112 31.15 -2.15 3.88
CA VAL A 112 30.52 -2.14 2.55
C VAL A 112 29.42 -1.07 2.49
N ALA A 113 28.68 -0.87 3.59
CA ALA A 113 27.71 0.21 3.69
C ALA A 113 28.36 1.59 3.57
N GLY A 114 29.50 1.79 4.23
CA GLY A 114 30.28 3.02 4.12
C GLY A 114 30.82 3.28 2.71
N GLU A 115 31.11 2.20 1.96
CA GLU A 115 31.70 2.25 0.62
C GLU A 115 30.62 2.50 -0.48
N PHE A 116 29.47 1.85 -0.40
CA PHE A 116 28.50 1.78 -1.50
C PHE A 116 27.14 2.43 -1.22
N SER A 117 26.78 2.68 0.05
CA SER A 117 25.44 3.17 0.35
C SER A 117 25.25 4.64 -0.07
N ASN A 118 24.19 4.91 -0.83
CA ASN A 118 23.75 6.27 -1.13
C ASN A 118 22.94 6.90 0.01
N CYS A 119 22.62 6.13 1.07
CA CYS A 119 21.97 6.68 2.26
C CYS A 119 22.99 7.33 3.19
N PRO A 120 22.66 8.47 3.85
CA PRO A 120 23.54 9.07 4.86
C PRO A 120 23.93 8.10 5.99
N SER A 121 23.08 7.13 6.32
CA SER A 121 23.37 6.07 7.30
C SER A 121 24.59 5.21 6.93
N GLY A 122 24.97 5.17 5.66
CA GLY A 122 26.17 4.44 5.20
C GLY A 122 27.41 4.83 5.96
N LYS A 123 27.59 6.12 6.32
CA LYS A 123 28.69 6.63 7.12
C LYS A 123 28.73 6.06 8.55
N GLN A 124 27.63 5.47 8.99
CA GLN A 124 27.46 4.83 10.29
C GLN A 124 27.23 3.32 10.14
N GLY A 125 27.83 2.71 9.09
CA GLY A 125 27.68 1.29 8.81
C GLY A 125 26.31 0.85 8.31
N GLY A 126 25.52 1.79 7.80
CA GLY A 126 24.16 1.55 7.30
C GLY A 126 23.12 1.41 8.41
N ARG A 127 23.46 1.63 9.66
CA ARG A 127 22.55 1.45 10.80
C ARG A 127 21.34 2.38 10.74
N LEU A 128 20.15 1.81 10.95
CA LEU A 128 18.88 2.55 11.04
C LEU A 128 18.38 2.63 12.50
N GLY A 129 18.99 1.86 13.41
CA GLY A 129 18.54 1.74 14.79
C GLY A 129 17.30 0.88 14.94
N GLN A 130 16.55 1.12 15.99
CA GLN A 130 15.30 0.43 16.27
C GLN A 130 14.17 1.08 15.47
N LEU A 131 13.44 0.26 14.74
CA LEU A 131 12.33 0.65 13.89
C LEU A 131 11.04 0.02 14.38
N ARG A 132 9.93 0.74 14.23
CA ARG A 132 8.57 0.29 14.47
C ARG A 132 7.78 0.24 13.16
N ARG A 133 6.65 -0.48 13.17
CA ARG A 133 5.72 -0.41 12.04
C ARG A 133 5.22 1.04 11.85
N GLY A 134 5.09 1.45 10.59
CA GLY A 134 4.70 2.80 10.20
C GLY A 134 5.84 3.83 10.13
N GLU A 135 7.06 3.50 10.55
CA GLU A 135 8.21 4.42 10.51
C GLU A 135 8.98 4.39 9.19
N VAL A 136 8.74 3.40 8.37
CA VAL A 136 9.41 3.20 7.08
C VAL A 136 8.40 3.02 5.94
N VAL A 137 8.88 3.06 4.70
CA VAL A 137 7.99 2.85 3.54
C VAL A 137 7.47 1.41 3.51
N PRO A 138 6.23 1.17 2.99
CA PRO A 138 5.55 -0.12 3.10
C PRO A 138 6.36 -1.32 2.59
N GLU A 139 7.05 -1.15 1.48
CA GLU A 139 7.84 -2.24 0.88
C GLU A 139 9.04 -2.63 1.75
N PHE A 140 9.62 -1.65 2.45
CA PHE A 140 10.72 -1.87 3.38
C PHE A 140 10.20 -2.44 4.70
N GLU A 141 9.03 -1.96 5.15
CA GLU A 141 8.34 -2.46 6.33
C GLU A 141 8.02 -3.95 6.20
N SER A 142 7.40 -4.36 5.09
CA SER A 142 7.10 -5.77 4.83
C SER A 142 8.36 -6.64 4.89
N ALA A 143 9.46 -6.18 4.32
CA ALA A 143 10.71 -6.93 4.38
C ALA A 143 11.27 -7.06 5.81
N LEU A 144 11.08 -6.04 6.64
CA LEU A 144 11.54 -6.03 8.01
C LEU A 144 10.63 -6.81 8.96
N PHE A 145 9.30 -6.71 8.83
CA PHE A 145 8.37 -7.16 9.87
C PHE A 145 7.61 -8.44 9.53
N ASP A 146 7.45 -8.79 8.23
CA ASP A 146 6.67 -9.97 7.84
C ASP A 146 7.49 -11.25 7.80
N GLY A 147 8.84 -11.13 7.87
CA GLY A 147 9.76 -12.27 7.95
C GLY A 147 10.25 -12.53 9.37
N THR A 148 10.86 -13.68 9.56
CA THR A 148 11.53 -14.10 10.81
C THR A 148 13.05 -14.10 10.70
N ASP A 149 13.60 -13.83 9.52
CA ASP A 149 15.03 -13.93 9.24
C ASP A 149 15.83 -12.88 10.05
N LEU A 150 16.98 -13.32 10.58
CA LEU A 150 17.99 -12.48 11.16
C LEU A 150 19.24 -12.50 10.26
N GLY A 151 20.09 -11.49 10.39
CA GLY A 151 21.25 -11.29 9.55
C GLY A 151 20.90 -10.64 8.21
N VAL A 152 21.75 -10.84 7.21
CA VAL A 152 21.56 -10.27 5.87
C VAL A 152 20.42 -11.00 5.16
N LEU A 153 19.38 -10.26 4.79
CA LEU A 153 18.24 -10.83 4.10
C LEU A 153 18.65 -11.47 2.76
N PRO A 154 17.96 -12.55 2.33
CA PRO A 154 18.38 -13.31 1.15
C PRO A 154 18.10 -12.63 -0.19
N ARG A 155 17.33 -11.53 -0.20
CA ARG A 155 16.90 -10.83 -1.41
C ARG A 155 17.03 -9.33 -1.24
N LEU A 156 17.25 -8.63 -2.36
CA LEU A 156 17.15 -7.19 -2.42
C LEU A 156 15.72 -6.73 -2.10
N VAL A 157 15.60 -5.72 -1.28
CA VAL A 157 14.34 -5.04 -1.02
C VAL A 157 14.24 -3.85 -1.99
N ARG A 158 13.10 -3.74 -2.67
CA ARG A 158 12.83 -2.62 -3.58
C ARG A 158 11.92 -1.63 -2.91
N SER A 159 12.22 -0.36 -3.06
CA SER A 159 11.36 0.74 -2.62
C SER A 159 11.38 1.87 -3.65
N ARG A 160 10.58 2.91 -3.40
CA ARG A 160 10.60 4.13 -4.22
C ARG A 160 11.96 4.84 -4.25
N TYR A 161 12.85 4.55 -3.33
CA TYR A 161 14.20 5.13 -3.27
C TYR A 161 15.23 4.34 -4.07
N GLY A 162 14.98 3.07 -4.34
CA GLY A 162 15.92 2.21 -5.05
C GLY A 162 15.95 0.77 -4.50
N LEU A 163 17.15 0.17 -4.57
CA LEU A 163 17.41 -1.19 -4.12
C LEU A 163 18.14 -1.14 -2.79
N HIS A 164 17.72 -2.01 -1.87
CA HIS A 164 18.34 -2.10 -0.55
C HIS A 164 18.87 -3.51 -0.30
N VAL A 165 20.11 -3.60 0.17
CA VAL A 165 20.62 -4.76 0.87
C VAL A 165 20.36 -4.52 2.35
N VAL A 166 19.63 -5.42 3.01
CA VAL A 166 19.15 -5.24 4.38
C VAL A 166 19.73 -6.28 5.29
N ARG A 167 20.16 -5.85 6.48
CA ARG A 167 20.55 -6.73 7.59
C ARG A 167 19.63 -6.45 8.77
N VAL A 168 19.06 -7.50 9.32
CA VAL A 168 18.26 -7.46 10.55
C VAL A 168 19.12 -7.96 11.70
N ASP A 169 19.43 -7.07 12.63
CA ASP A 169 20.30 -7.37 13.77
C ASP A 169 19.51 -7.96 14.94
N HIS A 170 18.32 -7.43 15.21
CA HIS A 170 17.47 -7.87 16.30
C HIS A 170 15.99 -7.73 15.96
N ARG A 171 15.16 -8.64 16.52
CA ARG A 171 13.70 -8.58 16.45
C ARG A 171 13.09 -8.78 17.82
N VAL A 172 12.14 -7.94 18.16
CA VAL A 172 11.23 -8.16 19.27
C VAL A 172 9.84 -8.36 18.66
N ALA A 173 9.32 -9.56 18.81
CA ALA A 173 7.96 -9.83 18.34
C ALA A 173 6.97 -9.06 19.20
N GLY A 174 6.05 -8.37 18.56
CA GLY A 174 4.93 -7.73 19.22
C GLY A 174 3.93 -8.74 19.76
N LYS A 175 2.97 -8.24 20.48
CA LYS A 175 1.83 -9.02 20.94
C LYS A 175 0.64 -8.72 20.07
N VAL A 176 -0.04 -9.76 19.59
CA VAL A 176 -1.33 -9.59 18.94
C VAL A 176 -2.33 -9.05 19.97
N LEU A 177 -2.93 -7.91 19.66
CA LEU A 177 -3.93 -7.29 20.52
C LEU A 177 -5.19 -8.17 20.56
N PRO A 178 -5.83 -8.34 21.72
CA PRO A 178 -7.09 -9.09 21.81
C PRO A 178 -8.15 -8.53 20.84
N PHE A 179 -8.93 -9.40 20.22
CA PHE A 179 -10.00 -9.04 19.29
C PHE A 179 -10.90 -7.91 19.80
N GLU A 180 -11.28 -7.96 21.07
CA GLU A 180 -12.18 -6.97 21.67
C GLU A 180 -11.59 -5.54 21.68
N GLN A 181 -10.26 -5.40 21.68
CA GLN A 181 -9.60 -4.09 21.62
C GLN A 181 -9.56 -3.51 20.21
N VAL A 182 -9.53 -4.34 19.20
CA VAL A 182 -9.37 -3.94 17.80
C VAL A 182 -10.65 -4.11 16.97
N ARG A 183 -11.72 -4.60 17.58
CA ARG A 183 -12.99 -4.88 16.92
C ARG A 183 -13.56 -3.68 16.17
N ALA A 184 -13.58 -2.51 16.81
CA ALA A 184 -14.11 -1.29 16.20
C ALA A 184 -13.29 -0.85 14.99
N ASP A 185 -11.97 -0.99 15.05
CA ASP A 185 -11.07 -0.68 13.93
C ASP A 185 -11.28 -1.65 12.78
N ILE A 186 -11.50 -2.93 13.08
CA ILE A 186 -11.83 -3.96 12.08
C ILE A 186 -13.16 -3.66 11.40
N GLU A 187 -14.20 -3.33 12.17
CA GLU A 187 -15.52 -2.95 11.64
C GLU A 187 -15.40 -1.76 10.69
N ALA A 188 -14.68 -0.71 11.09
CA ALA A 188 -14.43 0.46 10.27
C ALA A 188 -13.63 0.10 8.99
N ARG A 189 -12.62 -0.75 9.12
CA ARG A 189 -11.77 -1.20 8.00
C ARG A 189 -12.57 -1.98 6.96
N ILE A 190 -13.34 -2.98 7.38
CA ILE A 190 -14.17 -3.79 6.48
C ILE A 190 -15.23 -2.93 5.80
N THR A 191 -15.89 -2.04 6.56
CA THR A 191 -16.89 -1.11 6.03
C THR A 191 -16.27 -0.18 4.99
N GLY A 192 -15.08 0.37 5.26
CA GLY A 192 -14.35 1.22 4.31
C GLY A 192 -14.01 0.48 3.02
N LEU A 193 -13.47 -0.73 3.09
CA LEU A 193 -13.17 -1.55 1.92
C LEU A 193 -14.42 -1.89 1.10
N ALA A 194 -15.53 -2.21 1.77
CA ALA A 194 -16.80 -2.48 1.12
C ALA A 194 -17.35 -1.23 0.44
N TRP A 195 -17.23 -0.06 1.09
CA TRP A 195 -17.65 1.21 0.53
C TRP A 195 -16.83 1.60 -0.70
N GLU A 196 -15.50 1.48 -0.64
CA GLU A 196 -14.62 1.73 -1.79
C GLU A 196 -14.95 0.82 -2.98
N ALA A 197 -15.22 -0.46 -2.72
CA ALA A 197 -15.62 -1.40 -3.76
C ALA A 197 -16.98 -1.02 -4.37
N ALA A 198 -17.96 -0.66 -3.54
CA ALA A 198 -19.28 -0.21 -3.99
C ALA A 198 -19.21 1.11 -4.77
N ALA A 199 -18.36 2.05 -4.35
CA ALA A 199 -18.12 3.31 -5.05
C ALA A 199 -17.54 3.08 -6.46
N ARG A 200 -16.53 2.22 -6.58
CA ARG A 200 -15.98 1.84 -7.89
C ARG A 200 -17.06 1.21 -8.78
N GLN A 201 -17.84 0.28 -8.25
CA GLN A 201 -18.93 -0.36 -8.98
C GLN A 201 -20.00 0.63 -9.40
N TYR A 202 -20.38 1.57 -8.53
CA TYR A 202 -21.35 2.61 -8.83
C TYR A 202 -20.89 3.50 -9.99
N VAL A 203 -19.62 3.93 -9.98
CA VAL A 203 -19.01 4.71 -11.07
C VAL A 203 -19.01 3.93 -12.38
N GLU A 204 -18.70 2.63 -12.36
CA GLU A 204 -18.79 1.78 -13.57
C GLU A 204 -20.21 1.65 -14.11
N ILE A 205 -21.21 1.53 -13.24
CA ILE A 205 -22.62 1.46 -13.63
C ILE A 205 -23.06 2.79 -14.26
N LEU A 206 -22.69 3.93 -13.68
CA LEU A 206 -22.96 5.24 -14.27
C LEU A 206 -22.33 5.37 -15.66
N ALA A 207 -21.07 4.97 -15.81
CA ALA A 207 -20.37 5.01 -17.09
C ALA A 207 -21.04 4.15 -18.17
N ARG A 208 -21.54 2.97 -17.81
CA ARG A 208 -22.25 2.05 -18.73
C ARG A 208 -23.64 2.54 -19.06
N GLY A 209 -24.38 3.07 -18.10
CA GLY A 209 -25.76 3.57 -18.28
C GLY A 209 -25.86 4.76 -19.22
N GLN A 210 -24.82 5.58 -19.30
CA GLN A 210 -24.76 6.72 -20.23
C GLN A 210 -24.42 6.32 -21.67
N ASN A 211 -23.83 5.13 -21.87
CA ASN A 211 -23.51 4.61 -23.21
C ASN A 211 -24.69 3.85 -23.86
N ALA A 212 -25.78 3.60 -23.12
CA ALA A 212 -26.90 2.73 -23.54
C ALA A 212 -28.27 3.41 -23.67
N ASP A 213 -28.37 4.68 -23.94
CA ASP A 213 -29.58 5.50 -24.08
C ASP A 213 -29.70 6.56 -22.98
N GLY A 214 -29.89 7.82 -23.40
CA GLY A 214 -30.07 9.00 -22.56
C GLY A 214 -31.34 9.03 -21.71
N ALA A 215 -31.71 7.91 -21.10
CA ALA A 215 -32.79 7.78 -20.14
C ALA A 215 -32.33 6.92 -18.95
N MET A 216 -32.03 7.60 -17.86
CA MET A 216 -31.76 6.94 -16.58
C MET A 216 -33.04 6.27 -16.06
N SER A 217 -33.01 4.94 -15.94
CA SER A 217 -33.94 4.23 -15.05
C SER A 217 -33.39 4.28 -13.62
N PRO A 218 -34.22 4.57 -12.61
CA PRO A 218 -33.78 4.53 -11.23
C PRO A 218 -33.42 3.10 -10.84
N LEU A 219 -32.23 2.90 -10.33
CA LEU A 219 -31.83 1.65 -9.71
C LEU A 219 -32.60 1.51 -8.39
N VAL A 220 -33.64 0.71 -8.44
CA VAL A 220 -34.44 0.32 -7.26
C VAL A 220 -33.91 -0.98 -6.73
N GLN A 221 -33.60 -0.94 -5.41
CA GLN A 221 -33.48 -1.99 -4.40
C GLN A 221 -32.22 -2.87 -4.43
#